data_983311eb96ce230fa6d4a23e272e7119
#
_entry.id   983311eb96ce230fa6d4a23e272e7119
#
_cell.length_a   1.000
_cell.length_b   1.000
_cell.length_c   1.000
_cell.angle_alpha   90.00
_cell.angle_beta   90.00
_cell.angle_gamma   90.00
#
_symmetry.space_group_name_H-M   'P 1'
#
loop_
_entity.id
_entity.type
_entity.pdbx_description
1 polymer ?
#
loop_
_entity_poly.entity_id
_entity_poly.type
_entity_poly.pdbx_seq_one_letter_code
_entity_poly.pdbx_strand_id
1 'polypeptide(L)'
;MQITKKDEQISTYTKIEFNGPNGFLDQINKSLADDKSHAIFEGSIIVPKIAQRTDASQLSRNLLLSNFAQIDTKPQLEIIADDVKCKHGATVSQLNEEELFYMRTRGITLLEASKLQLSSYFQEIISFIPVSKDRWDLLDKLLNEN
;
A
#
# COMPACT_ATOMS: atom_id res chain seq x y z
N MET A 1 5.32 -3.39 -0.45
CA MET A 1 4.05 -3.99 -0.92
C MET A 1 4.02 -5.46 -0.52
N GLN A 2 2.87 -5.97 -0.09
CA GLN A 2 2.66 -7.38 0.24
C GLN A 2 1.37 -7.89 -0.41
N ILE A 3 1.37 -9.14 -0.83
CA ILE A 3 0.21 -9.81 -1.44
C ILE A 3 0.08 -11.17 -0.76
N THR A 4 -1.10 -11.46 -0.24
CA THR A 4 -1.40 -12.70 0.47
C THR A 4 -2.63 -13.38 -0.13
N LYS A 5 -2.61 -14.71 -0.18
CA LYS A 5 -3.68 -15.55 -0.75
C LYS A 5 -3.87 -16.82 0.05
N LYS A 6 -4.95 -17.53 -0.21
CA LYS A 6 -5.29 -18.78 0.46
C LYS A 6 -5.37 -18.60 1.97
N ASP A 7 -4.57 -19.34 2.73
CA ASP A 7 -4.47 -19.24 4.19
C ASP A 7 -3.13 -18.61 4.64
N GLU A 8 -2.46 -17.86 3.76
CA GLU A 8 -1.17 -17.25 4.04
C GLU A 8 -1.32 -16.10 5.04
N GLN A 9 -0.33 -15.98 5.91
CA GLN A 9 -0.16 -14.80 6.77
C GLN A 9 1.21 -14.17 6.53
N ILE A 10 1.21 -12.88 6.19
CA ILE A 10 2.45 -12.09 6.03
C ILE A 10 2.41 -10.90 6.97
N SER A 11 3.47 -10.76 7.77
CA SER A 11 3.68 -9.61 8.65
C SER A 11 4.89 -8.81 8.19
N THR A 12 4.70 -7.50 8.00
CA THR A 12 5.76 -6.57 7.63
C THR A 12 5.90 -5.51 8.72
N TYR A 13 7.10 -5.39 9.26
CA TYR A 13 7.44 -4.41 10.28
C TYR A 13 8.49 -3.44 9.72
N THR A 14 8.22 -2.14 9.84
CA THR A 14 9.18 -1.10 9.46
C THR A 14 9.40 -0.16 10.64
N LYS A 15 10.66 0.17 10.90
CA LYS A 15 11.03 1.20 11.87
C LYS A 15 12.00 2.16 11.19
N ILE A 16 11.65 3.44 11.18
CA ILE A 16 12.46 4.50 10.61
C ILE A 16 12.70 5.54 11.68
N GLU A 17 13.97 5.87 11.94
CA GLU A 17 14.37 6.87 12.90
C GLU A 17 15.25 7.92 12.25
N PHE A 18 14.91 9.19 12.45
CA PHE A 18 15.68 10.30 11.91
C PHE A 18 16.86 10.65 12.83
N ASN A 19 18.06 10.72 12.26
CA ASN A 19 19.29 10.95 13.01
C ASN A 19 19.76 12.41 12.96
N GLY A 20 19.01 13.33 12.31
CA GLY A 20 19.39 14.73 12.17
C GLY A 20 18.30 15.57 11.51
N PRO A 21 18.53 16.90 11.41
CA PRO A 21 17.54 17.82 10.88
C PRO A 21 17.40 17.73 9.34
N ASN A 22 16.32 18.36 8.82
CA ASN A 22 15.98 18.43 7.40
C ASN A 22 15.74 17.05 6.74
N GLY A 23 15.28 16.09 7.53
CA GLY A 23 14.95 14.76 7.03
C GLY A 23 13.75 14.79 6.09
N PHE A 24 13.73 13.90 5.11
CA PHE A 24 12.58 13.67 4.23
C PHE A 24 12.24 12.18 4.15
N LEU A 25 10.97 11.88 4.28
CA LEU A 25 10.46 10.50 4.11
C LEU A 25 9.09 10.52 3.44
N ASP A 26 8.95 9.75 2.37
CA ASP A 26 7.64 9.38 1.81
C ASP A 26 7.54 7.86 1.73
N GLN A 27 6.84 7.27 2.70
CA GLN A 27 6.65 5.83 2.80
C GLN A 27 5.25 5.45 2.35
N ILE A 28 5.16 4.63 1.31
CA ILE A 28 3.92 4.05 0.84
C ILE A 28 3.94 2.54 1.06
N ASN A 29 2.99 2.03 1.84
CA ASN A 29 2.70 0.61 1.93
C ASN A 29 1.41 0.28 1.20
N LYS A 30 1.42 -0.82 0.45
CA LYS A 30 0.22 -1.42 -0.13
C LYS A 30 0.14 -2.89 0.23
N SER A 31 -1.02 -3.31 0.74
CA SER A 31 -1.32 -4.70 1.04
C SER A 31 -2.56 -5.13 0.25
N LEU A 32 -2.49 -6.30 -0.35
CA LEU A 32 -3.61 -6.97 -0.99
C LEU A 32 -3.80 -8.32 -0.33
N ALA A 33 -5.01 -8.62 0.09
CA ALA A 33 -5.34 -9.90 0.70
C ALA A 33 -6.57 -10.52 0.02
N ASP A 34 -6.47 -11.79 -0.32
CA ASP A 34 -7.51 -12.58 -0.96
C ASP A 34 -7.79 -13.87 -0.18
N ASP A 35 -8.84 -14.61 -0.56
CA ASP A 35 -9.28 -15.85 0.05
C ASP A 35 -9.50 -15.70 1.58
N LYS A 36 -8.73 -16.43 2.40
CA LYS A 36 -8.73 -16.38 3.88
C LYS A 36 -7.42 -15.85 4.44
N SER A 37 -6.65 -15.17 3.63
CA SER A 37 -5.33 -14.71 3.99
C SER A 37 -5.35 -13.52 4.94
N HIS A 38 -4.22 -13.28 5.61
CA HIS A 38 -4.07 -12.22 6.58
C HIS A 38 -2.78 -11.43 6.33
N ALA A 39 -2.90 -10.16 6.00
CA ALA A 39 -1.77 -9.25 5.84
C ALA A 39 -1.67 -8.31 7.04
N ILE A 40 -0.48 -8.21 7.64
CA ILE A 40 -0.21 -7.34 8.79
C ILE A 40 0.88 -6.35 8.40
N PHE A 41 0.62 -5.06 8.61
CA PHE A 41 1.62 -4.00 8.46
C PHE A 41 1.71 -3.15 9.71
N GLU A 42 2.89 -3.09 10.31
CA GLU A 42 3.21 -2.16 11.38
C GLU A 42 4.39 -1.26 10.94
N GLY A 43 4.13 0.05 10.91
CA GLY A 43 5.14 1.04 10.52
C GLY A 43 5.35 2.08 11.61
N SER A 44 6.57 2.21 12.11
CA SER A 44 6.93 3.21 13.12
C SER A 44 7.90 4.23 12.54
N ILE A 45 7.58 5.51 12.71
CA ILE A 45 8.46 6.63 12.36
C ILE A 45 8.76 7.39 13.66
N ILE A 46 10.05 7.56 13.95
CA ILE A 46 10.54 8.24 15.15
C ILE A 46 11.26 9.53 14.72
N VAL A 47 10.79 10.65 15.25
CA VAL A 47 11.34 11.99 14.97
C VAL A 47 11.83 12.58 16.30
N PRO A 48 13.09 12.30 16.70
CA PRO A 48 13.65 12.81 17.95
C PRO A 48 13.87 14.33 17.90
N LYS A 49 14.12 14.94 19.04
CA LYS A 49 14.27 16.40 19.18
C LYS A 49 15.33 17.03 18.25
N ILE A 50 16.35 16.27 17.91
CA ILE A 50 17.43 16.73 17.00
C ILE A 50 16.96 16.80 15.52
N ALA A 51 15.90 16.07 15.17
CA ALA A 51 15.39 15.95 13.79
C ALA A 51 14.42 17.09 13.42
N GLN A 52 14.81 18.34 13.68
CA GLN A 52 14.03 19.51 13.31
C GLN A 52 13.92 19.66 11.79
N ARG A 53 12.85 20.28 11.31
CA ARG A 53 12.51 20.50 9.90
C ARG A 53 12.41 19.21 9.10
N THR A 54 11.97 18.13 9.76
CA THR A 54 11.65 16.87 9.10
C THR A 54 10.28 16.97 8.42
N ASP A 55 10.21 16.49 7.17
CA ASP A 55 8.95 16.25 6.44
C ASP A 55 8.77 14.75 6.21
N ALA A 56 7.84 14.15 6.93
CA ALA A 56 7.63 12.69 6.91
C ALA A 56 6.18 12.33 6.61
N SER A 57 5.99 11.45 5.66
CA SER A 57 4.70 10.90 5.27
C SER A 57 4.71 9.38 5.32
N GLN A 58 3.69 8.78 5.95
CA GLN A 58 3.46 7.34 5.92
C GLN A 58 2.03 7.06 5.49
N LEU A 59 1.86 6.36 4.39
CA LEU A 59 0.56 6.00 3.85
C LEU A 59 0.46 4.48 3.69
N SER A 60 -0.57 3.88 4.29
CA SER A 60 -0.90 2.46 4.10
C SER A 60 -2.23 2.35 3.36
N ARG A 61 -2.21 1.87 2.14
CA ARG A 61 -3.40 1.59 1.32
C ARG A 61 -3.57 0.11 1.16
N ASN A 62 -4.73 -0.41 1.52
CA ASN A 62 -4.94 -1.84 1.63
C ASN A 62 -6.21 -2.23 0.88
N LEU A 63 -6.17 -3.36 0.18
CA LEU A 63 -7.25 -3.84 -0.66
C LEU A 63 -7.61 -5.28 -0.31
N LEU A 64 -8.88 -5.50 0.05
CA LEU A 64 -9.46 -6.82 0.26
C LEU A 64 -10.16 -7.28 -1.02
N LEU A 65 -9.82 -8.47 -1.50
CA LEU A 65 -10.48 -9.11 -2.64
C LEU A 65 -11.54 -10.13 -2.19
N SER A 66 -11.46 -10.59 -0.93
CA SER A 66 -12.38 -11.54 -0.35
C SER A 66 -12.97 -11.01 0.97
N ASN A 67 -14.21 -11.41 1.26
CA ASN A 67 -14.86 -11.12 2.54
C ASN A 67 -14.27 -11.94 3.71
N PHE A 68 -13.45 -12.93 3.43
CA PHE A 68 -12.80 -13.77 4.45
C PHE A 68 -11.34 -13.36 4.68
N ALA A 69 -10.78 -12.50 3.83
CA ALA A 69 -9.44 -11.96 4.00
C ALA A 69 -9.41 -10.89 5.09
N GLN A 70 -8.24 -10.75 5.72
CA GLN A 70 -8.02 -9.79 6.79
C GLN A 70 -6.79 -8.93 6.52
N ILE A 71 -6.88 -7.66 6.86
CA ILE A 71 -5.71 -6.75 6.81
C ILE A 71 -5.69 -5.93 8.10
N ASP A 72 -4.60 -6.08 8.85
CA ASP A 72 -4.28 -5.23 9.99
C ASP A 72 -3.21 -4.22 9.59
N THR A 73 -3.47 -2.94 9.81
CA THR A 73 -2.51 -1.88 9.50
C THR A 73 -2.39 -0.92 10.68
N LYS A 74 -1.15 -0.72 11.14
CA LYS A 74 -0.85 0.09 12.32
C LYS A 74 0.31 1.05 12.04
N PRO A 75 0.04 2.19 11.37
CA PRO A 75 1.02 3.24 11.26
C PRO A 75 1.17 3.97 12.60
N GLN A 76 2.41 4.24 13.02
CA GLN A 76 2.74 4.92 14.27
C GLN A 76 3.71 6.07 14.02
N LEU A 77 3.46 7.21 14.69
CA LEU A 77 4.36 8.36 14.70
C LEU A 77 4.74 8.69 16.13
N GLU A 78 6.04 8.72 16.42
CA GLU A 78 6.61 9.21 17.67
C GLU A 78 7.37 10.49 17.37
N ILE A 79 6.80 11.66 17.72
CA ILE A 79 7.33 12.97 17.36
C ILE A 79 7.70 13.70 18.63
N ILE A 80 9.00 14.02 18.77
CA ILE A 80 9.54 14.81 19.88
C ILE A 80 10.02 16.19 19.42
N ALA A 81 10.36 16.31 18.14
CA ALA A 81 10.73 17.59 17.52
C ALA A 81 9.53 18.52 17.36
N ASP A 82 9.74 19.83 17.49
CA ASP A 82 8.67 20.85 17.46
C ASP A 82 8.39 21.41 16.05
N ASP A 83 9.44 21.61 15.24
CA ASP A 83 9.36 22.17 13.89
C ASP A 83 9.42 21.06 12.84
N VAL A 84 8.28 20.38 12.61
CA VAL A 84 8.18 19.25 11.66
C VAL A 84 6.83 19.22 10.95
N LYS A 85 6.81 18.55 9.80
CA LYS A 85 5.59 18.18 9.06
C LYS A 85 5.49 16.68 8.98
N CYS A 86 4.69 16.08 9.86
CA CYS A 86 4.53 14.63 9.90
C CYS A 86 3.06 14.26 9.73
N LYS A 87 2.80 13.31 8.84
CA LYS A 87 1.45 12.80 8.58
C LYS A 87 1.48 11.29 8.38
N HIS A 88 0.42 10.63 8.81
CA HIS A 88 0.19 9.24 8.46
C HIS A 88 -1.28 9.04 8.07
N GLY A 89 -1.54 7.96 7.35
CA GLY A 89 -2.88 7.54 6.98
C GLY A 89 -2.93 6.05 6.69
N ALA A 90 -4.08 5.45 6.96
CA ALA A 90 -4.37 4.09 6.58
C ALA A 90 -5.78 3.98 6.01
N THR A 91 -5.94 3.19 4.96
CA THR A 91 -7.23 2.85 4.37
C THR A 91 -7.29 1.35 4.12
N VAL A 92 -8.46 0.77 4.34
CA VAL A 92 -8.78 -0.59 3.89
C VAL A 92 -10.05 -0.49 3.05
N SER A 93 -10.00 -1.00 1.84
CA SER A 93 -11.10 -0.94 0.86
C SER A 93 -11.27 -2.28 0.16
N GLN A 94 -12.34 -2.39 -0.59
CA GLN A 94 -12.57 -3.45 -1.59
C GLN A 94 -12.54 -2.84 -2.99
N LEU A 95 -12.63 -3.67 -4.03
CA LEU A 95 -12.83 -3.19 -5.39
C LEU A 95 -14.10 -2.33 -5.46
N ASN A 96 -14.05 -1.26 -6.26
CA ASN A 96 -15.17 -0.35 -6.39
C ASN A 96 -16.28 -0.97 -7.26
N GLU A 97 -17.37 -1.39 -6.63
CA GLU A 97 -18.48 -2.07 -7.31
C GLU A 97 -19.19 -1.16 -8.34
N GLU A 98 -19.29 0.14 -8.08
CA GLU A 98 -19.90 1.08 -9.01
C GLU A 98 -19.06 1.23 -10.28
N GLU A 99 -17.74 1.30 -10.14
CA GLU A 99 -16.82 1.32 -11.28
C GLU A 99 -16.85 0.00 -12.05
N LEU A 100 -16.87 -1.14 -11.36
CA LEU A 100 -17.03 -2.44 -11.98
C LEU A 100 -18.34 -2.54 -12.76
N PHE A 101 -19.44 -2.09 -12.17
CA PHE A 101 -20.72 -2.05 -12.83
C PHE A 101 -20.68 -1.15 -14.07
N TYR A 102 -20.13 0.06 -13.96
CA TYR A 102 -20.01 0.98 -15.10
C TYR A 102 -19.21 0.37 -16.25
N MET A 103 -18.04 -0.23 -15.96
CA MET A 103 -17.23 -0.90 -16.99
C MET A 103 -17.98 -2.04 -17.67
N ARG A 104 -18.78 -2.81 -16.92
CA ARG A 104 -19.62 -3.88 -17.47
C ARG A 104 -20.72 -3.36 -18.40
N THR A 105 -21.30 -2.21 -18.12
CA THR A 105 -22.29 -1.57 -19.02
C THR A 105 -21.67 -1.13 -20.35
N ARG A 106 -20.33 -1.02 -20.40
CA ARG A 106 -19.56 -0.71 -21.61
C ARG A 106 -19.04 -1.95 -22.35
N GLY A 107 -19.46 -3.14 -21.93
CA GLY A 107 -19.11 -4.41 -22.56
C GLY A 107 -17.81 -5.04 -22.07
N ILE A 108 -17.18 -4.48 -21.01
CA ILE A 108 -16.00 -5.09 -20.36
C ILE A 108 -16.48 -6.21 -19.45
N THR A 109 -15.86 -7.38 -19.50
CA THR A 109 -16.19 -8.49 -18.60
C THR A 109 -15.83 -8.15 -17.16
N LEU A 110 -16.46 -8.81 -16.18
CA LEU A 110 -16.13 -8.60 -14.76
C LEU A 110 -14.64 -8.87 -14.48
N LEU A 111 -14.09 -9.92 -15.07
CA LEU A 111 -12.68 -10.28 -14.91
C LEU A 111 -11.75 -9.18 -15.43
N GLU A 112 -12.03 -8.65 -16.62
CA GLU A 112 -11.22 -7.57 -17.19
C GLU A 112 -11.36 -6.27 -16.39
N ALA A 113 -12.57 -5.93 -15.93
CA ALA A 113 -12.81 -4.76 -15.09
C ALA A 113 -12.06 -4.85 -13.75
N SER A 114 -12.07 -6.02 -13.10
CA SER A 114 -11.32 -6.26 -11.87
C SER A 114 -9.81 -6.14 -12.12
N LYS A 115 -9.29 -6.70 -13.20
CA LYS A 115 -7.87 -6.57 -13.58
C LYS A 115 -7.48 -5.11 -13.85
N LEU A 116 -8.35 -4.30 -14.43
CA LEU A 116 -8.09 -2.87 -14.63
C LEU A 116 -7.99 -2.11 -13.30
N GLN A 117 -8.87 -2.36 -12.34
CA GLN A 117 -8.79 -1.76 -11.01
C GLN A 117 -7.52 -2.21 -10.27
N LEU A 118 -7.17 -3.51 -10.33
CA LEU A 118 -5.93 -4.03 -9.74
C LEU A 118 -4.68 -3.42 -10.40
N SER A 119 -4.70 -3.28 -11.73
CA SER A 119 -3.61 -2.61 -12.46
C SER A 119 -3.41 -1.18 -11.96
N SER A 120 -4.48 -0.42 -11.82
CA SER A 120 -4.44 0.94 -11.27
C SER A 120 -3.89 0.96 -9.83
N TYR A 121 -4.31 0.02 -9.01
CA TYR A 121 -3.83 -0.12 -7.64
C TYR A 121 -2.33 -0.38 -7.57
N PHE A 122 -1.79 -1.28 -8.40
CA PHE A 122 -0.37 -1.59 -8.43
C PHE A 122 0.47 -0.50 -9.11
N GLN A 123 -0.10 0.20 -10.10
CA GLN A 123 0.60 1.21 -10.90
C GLN A 123 1.27 2.30 -10.04
N GLU A 124 0.66 2.68 -8.93
CA GLU A 124 1.24 3.69 -8.03
C GLU A 124 2.61 3.24 -7.48
N ILE A 125 2.72 2.00 -6.97
CA ILE A 125 4.00 1.48 -6.45
C ILE A 125 4.99 1.20 -7.59
N ILE A 126 4.51 0.62 -8.68
CA ILE A 126 5.34 0.26 -9.83
C ILE A 126 5.92 1.51 -10.50
N SER A 127 5.23 2.66 -10.41
CA SER A 127 5.74 3.91 -10.98
C SER A 127 7.05 4.40 -10.36
N PHE A 128 7.38 3.98 -9.13
CA PHE A 128 8.66 4.28 -8.49
C PHE A 128 9.83 3.45 -9.04
N ILE A 129 9.54 2.35 -9.73
CA ILE A 129 10.57 1.55 -10.40
C ILE A 129 10.97 2.26 -11.70
N PRO A 130 12.26 2.46 -11.99
CA PRO A 130 12.70 3.03 -13.26
C PRO A 130 12.10 2.29 -14.45
N VAL A 131 11.84 3.00 -15.54
CA VAL A 131 11.25 2.40 -16.75
C VAL A 131 12.24 1.39 -17.33
N SER A 132 11.90 0.11 -17.20
CA SER A 132 12.67 -1.03 -17.68
C SER A 132 11.72 -2.16 -18.09
N LYS A 133 12.23 -3.17 -18.76
CA LYS A 133 11.46 -4.39 -19.06
C LYS A 133 10.91 -5.02 -17.76
N ASP A 134 11.74 -5.10 -16.72
CA ASP A 134 11.39 -5.73 -15.45
C ASP A 134 10.17 -5.09 -14.77
N ARG A 135 9.96 -3.78 -15.00
CA ARG A 135 8.78 -3.06 -14.48
C ARG A 135 7.48 -3.62 -15.08
N TRP A 136 7.46 -3.86 -16.37
CA TRP A 136 6.28 -4.39 -17.07
C TRP A 136 6.07 -5.87 -16.78
N ASP A 137 7.15 -6.65 -16.77
CA ASP A 137 7.12 -8.07 -16.41
C ASP A 137 6.58 -8.26 -14.98
N LEU A 138 6.93 -7.38 -14.04
CA LEU A 138 6.40 -7.40 -12.68
C LEU A 138 4.89 -7.10 -12.65
N LEU A 139 4.43 -6.10 -13.40
CA LEU A 139 3.01 -5.77 -13.47
C LEU A 139 2.19 -6.94 -14.04
N ASP A 140 2.65 -7.51 -15.14
CA ASP A 140 2.00 -8.67 -15.77
C ASP A 140 1.93 -9.86 -14.82
N LYS A 141 3.00 -10.13 -14.08
CA LYS A 141 3.03 -11.18 -13.06
C LYS A 141 1.99 -10.92 -11.97
N LEU A 142 1.95 -9.71 -11.43
CA LEU A 142 1.00 -9.32 -10.38
C LEU A 142 -0.46 -9.44 -10.84
N LEU A 143 -0.77 -9.16 -12.10
CA LEU A 143 -2.11 -9.23 -12.66
C LEU A 143 -2.57 -10.64 -13.05
N ASN A 144 -1.63 -11.51 -13.37
CA ASN A 144 -1.95 -12.88 -13.80
C ASN A 144 -1.92 -13.91 -12.67
N GLU A 145 -1.27 -13.59 -11.56
CA GLU A 145 -1.26 -14.41 -10.35
C GLU A 145 -2.43 -14.09 -9.40
N ASN A 146 -3.23 -13.04 -9.71
CA ASN A 146 -4.38 -12.60 -8.90
C ASN A 146 -5.71 -12.73 -9.69
#